data_f424b7c67125ddbcf7e5becd2edc1315
#
_entry.id   f424b7c67125ddbcf7e5becd2edc1315
#
_cell.length_a   1.000
_cell.length_b   1.000
_cell.length_c   1.000
_cell.angle_alpha   90.00
_cell.angle_beta   90.00
_cell.angle_gamma   90.00
#
_symmetry.space_group_name_H-M   'P 1'
#
loop_
_entity.id
_entity.type
_entity.pdbx_description
1 polymer ?
#
loop_
_entity_poly.entity_id
_entity_poly.type
_entity_poly.pdbx_seq_one_letter_code
_entity_poly.pdbx_strand_id
1 'polypeptide(L)'
;MGAGPTGSLLALGLAQQGFRVLLIDQLARPDLVERSRAYALTHSSRRLLQHLNLWEQLHQFSSPFGSLRLDDRVLGLTTWFRRSDLRSGNRRSESIGWILDHKPLMAELLDQLDSNALVDLHFNVDAVSCRHFQQQVDWIVAADGAHSTLRKSRAMAFWSHAYQQGCMTAKISLDGAQERCAYELFRSEGPMAVLPLGGSDYQVVWSAPLQHCRERTHLQPQQLLQQLAAILPSGLRPTALLDRPGAFPLELSLAPRLNNSNLLLVGESGHRCHPVGGQGLNLCWRDVSDLLDLTASKRINGSLPAHLGRLYSWRRLPDLIGVLISTDLLIRLFSNRQPLMLPLRLLIIKLLAQSRWLRRISLSAMTDGPGTLLSRLPEYGQRIARHGDQQRSTTPAEPRSTQFSSAKNGAE
;
A
#
# COMPACT_ATOMS: atom_id res chain seq x y z
N MET A 1 -6.57 15.68 -5.78
CA MET A 1 -5.72 15.87 -6.96
C MET A 1 -4.70 14.75 -7.01
N GLY A 2 -4.58 14.08 -8.16
CA GLY A 2 -3.85 12.83 -8.38
C GLY A 2 -4.78 11.62 -8.30
N ALA A 3 -5.06 10.98 -9.46
CA ALA A 3 -5.93 9.80 -9.61
C ALA A 3 -5.11 8.48 -9.64
N GLY A 4 -3.92 8.46 -9.05
CA GLY A 4 -3.18 7.22 -8.81
C GLY A 4 -3.83 6.36 -7.72
N PRO A 5 -3.25 5.18 -7.36
CA PRO A 5 -3.85 4.22 -6.43
C PRO A 5 -4.28 4.80 -5.08
N THR A 6 -3.57 5.81 -4.60
CA THR A 6 -3.85 6.47 -3.31
C THR A 6 -5.00 7.46 -3.42
N GLY A 7 -4.96 8.33 -4.43
CA GLY A 7 -5.99 9.36 -4.61
C GLY A 7 -7.33 8.78 -5.02
N SER A 8 -7.33 7.79 -5.93
CA SER A 8 -8.54 7.08 -6.35
C SER A 8 -9.21 6.33 -5.19
N LEU A 9 -8.41 5.63 -4.37
CA LEU A 9 -8.94 4.93 -3.20
C LEU A 9 -9.54 5.89 -2.16
N LEU A 10 -8.89 7.03 -1.92
CA LEU A 10 -9.41 8.06 -1.02
C LEU A 10 -10.68 8.69 -1.57
N ALA A 11 -10.71 9.03 -2.86
CA ALA A 11 -11.87 9.62 -3.51
C ALA A 11 -13.11 8.72 -3.39
N LEU A 12 -12.94 7.42 -3.65
CA LEU A 12 -14.01 6.44 -3.49
C LEU A 12 -14.50 6.37 -2.04
N GLY A 13 -13.58 6.30 -1.07
CA GLY A 13 -13.95 6.24 0.35
C GLY A 13 -14.67 7.49 0.84
N LEU A 14 -14.28 8.68 0.40
CA LEU A 14 -14.97 9.93 0.71
C LEU A 14 -16.36 9.98 0.07
N ALA A 15 -16.49 9.55 -1.18
CA ALA A 15 -17.78 9.47 -1.85
C ALA A 15 -18.75 8.49 -1.14
N GLN A 16 -18.25 7.34 -0.68
CA GLN A 16 -19.05 6.40 0.14
C GLN A 16 -19.49 7.00 1.49
N GLN A 17 -18.77 7.99 2.01
CA GLN A 17 -19.18 8.76 3.19
C GLN A 17 -20.13 9.93 2.86
N GLY A 18 -20.52 10.08 1.57
CA GLY A 18 -21.45 11.12 1.11
C GLY A 18 -20.81 12.48 0.85
N PHE A 19 -19.49 12.57 0.67
CA PHE A 19 -18.83 13.78 0.18
C PHE A 19 -18.91 13.86 -1.34
N ARG A 20 -19.10 15.09 -1.86
CA ARG A 20 -18.86 15.36 -3.28
C ARG A 20 -17.36 15.48 -3.51
N VAL A 21 -16.84 14.74 -4.46
CA VAL A 21 -15.41 14.65 -4.76
C VAL A 21 -15.14 15.07 -6.19
N LEU A 22 -14.29 16.07 -6.35
CA LEU A 22 -13.69 16.42 -7.65
C LEU A 22 -12.29 15.79 -7.69
N LEU A 23 -12.09 14.80 -8.56
CA LEU A 23 -10.81 14.11 -8.74
C LEU A 23 -10.17 14.51 -10.06
N ILE A 24 -8.97 15.09 -9.98
CA ILE A 24 -8.25 15.65 -11.13
C ILE A 24 -6.89 14.95 -11.25
N ASP A 25 -6.51 14.59 -12.48
CA ASP A 25 -5.15 14.12 -12.80
C ASP A 25 -4.64 14.74 -14.09
N GLN A 26 -3.31 14.96 -14.13
CA GLN A 26 -2.63 15.47 -15.33
C GLN A 26 -2.47 14.41 -16.43
N LEU A 27 -2.57 13.14 -16.09
CA LEU A 27 -2.47 12.03 -17.04
C LEU A 27 -3.83 11.65 -17.59
N ALA A 28 -3.82 11.06 -18.79
CA ALA A 28 -4.99 10.41 -19.33
C ALA A 28 -5.27 9.10 -18.58
N ARG A 29 -6.54 8.68 -18.59
CA ARG A 29 -6.97 7.41 -17.97
C ARG A 29 -6.14 6.19 -18.39
N PRO A 30 -5.85 5.97 -19.71
CA PRO A 30 -5.01 4.85 -20.12
C PRO A 30 -3.61 4.87 -19.51
N ASP A 31 -2.98 6.05 -19.42
CA ASP A 31 -1.64 6.21 -18.85
C ASP A 31 -1.60 5.91 -17.35
N LEU A 32 -2.71 6.09 -16.66
CA LEU A 32 -2.86 5.71 -15.25
C LEU A 32 -3.00 4.20 -15.08
N VAL A 33 -3.64 3.49 -16.02
CA VAL A 33 -3.91 2.06 -15.93
C VAL A 33 -2.74 1.22 -16.44
N GLU A 34 -2.09 1.62 -17.56
CA GLU A 34 -1.13 0.80 -18.31
C GLU A 34 0.30 0.78 -17.69
N ARG A 35 0.44 0.94 -16.38
CA ARG A 35 1.75 0.87 -15.72
C ARG A 35 2.11 -0.57 -15.36
N SER A 36 3.28 -1.04 -15.78
CA SER A 36 3.81 -2.33 -15.35
C SER A 36 4.43 -2.24 -13.96
N ARG A 37 3.63 -2.53 -12.94
CA ARG A 37 4.05 -2.56 -11.53
C ARG A 37 3.13 -3.51 -10.75
N ALA A 38 3.68 -4.20 -9.76
CA ALA A 38 2.88 -4.95 -8.79
C ALA A 38 3.19 -4.48 -7.36
N TYR A 39 2.24 -4.63 -6.48
CA TYR A 39 2.28 -4.17 -5.09
C TYR A 39 2.14 -5.33 -4.13
N ALA A 40 3.01 -5.38 -3.13
CA ALA A 40 2.84 -6.26 -1.99
C ALA A 40 1.84 -5.64 -1.01
N LEU A 41 0.64 -6.19 -0.92
CA LEU A 41 -0.40 -5.74 -0.02
C LEU A 41 -0.30 -6.42 1.34
N THR A 42 -0.43 -5.63 2.38
CA THR A 42 -0.45 -6.07 3.78
C THR A 42 -1.88 -6.31 4.28
N HIS A 43 -2.00 -6.86 5.48
CA HIS A 43 -3.31 -7.05 6.12
C HIS A 43 -4.05 -5.73 6.36
N SER A 44 -3.34 -4.64 6.69
CA SER A 44 -3.97 -3.32 6.84
C SER A 44 -4.58 -2.84 5.52
N SER A 45 -3.87 -3.01 4.40
CA SER A 45 -4.35 -2.65 3.07
C SER A 45 -5.54 -3.50 2.62
N ARG A 46 -5.50 -4.82 2.90
CA ARG A 46 -6.63 -5.71 2.64
C ARG A 46 -7.88 -5.25 3.41
N ARG A 47 -7.76 -4.93 4.71
CA ARG A 47 -8.90 -4.45 5.51
C ARG A 47 -9.49 -3.17 4.96
N LEU A 48 -8.65 -2.24 4.48
CA LEU A 48 -9.13 -1.02 3.83
C LEU A 48 -9.91 -1.34 2.54
N LEU A 49 -9.39 -2.22 1.68
CA LEU A 49 -10.10 -2.67 0.48
C LEU A 49 -11.41 -3.39 0.80
N GLN A 50 -11.44 -4.20 1.86
CA GLN A 50 -12.67 -4.84 2.34
C GLN A 50 -13.70 -3.83 2.84
N HIS A 51 -13.25 -2.81 3.57
CA HIS A 51 -14.12 -1.74 4.05
C HIS A 51 -14.75 -0.94 2.91
N LEU A 52 -14.00 -0.75 1.82
CA LEU A 52 -14.48 -0.05 0.61
C LEU A 52 -15.18 -0.98 -0.40
N ASN A 53 -15.45 -2.23 -0.04
CA ASN A 53 -16.10 -3.26 -0.87
C ASN A 53 -15.37 -3.55 -2.19
N LEU A 54 -14.03 -3.40 -2.21
CA LEU A 54 -13.19 -3.64 -3.39
C LEU A 54 -12.47 -5.00 -3.34
N TRP A 55 -12.38 -5.62 -2.13
CA TRP A 55 -11.52 -6.79 -1.96
C TRP A 55 -11.97 -8.00 -2.77
N GLU A 56 -13.26 -8.28 -2.85
CA GLU A 56 -13.77 -9.46 -3.54
C GLU A 56 -13.48 -9.41 -5.04
N GLN A 57 -13.60 -8.22 -5.66
CA GLN A 57 -13.28 -8.01 -7.07
C GLN A 57 -11.77 -8.08 -7.33
N LEU A 58 -10.96 -7.55 -6.42
CA LEU A 58 -9.50 -7.49 -6.59
C LEU A 58 -8.80 -8.78 -6.16
N HIS A 59 -9.41 -9.57 -5.28
CA HIS A 59 -8.80 -10.78 -4.74
C HIS A 59 -8.46 -11.80 -5.84
N GLN A 60 -9.31 -11.95 -6.85
CA GLN A 60 -9.09 -12.86 -7.97
C GLN A 60 -7.84 -12.53 -8.80
N PHE A 61 -7.41 -11.25 -8.81
CA PHE A 61 -6.20 -10.77 -9.48
C PHE A 61 -4.98 -10.71 -8.54
N SER A 62 -5.14 -11.14 -7.30
CA SER A 62 -4.06 -11.10 -6.31
C SER A 62 -3.44 -12.46 -6.10
N SER A 63 -2.12 -12.50 -5.96
CA SER A 63 -1.35 -13.72 -5.65
C SER A 63 -1.01 -13.76 -4.17
N PRO A 64 -1.65 -14.63 -3.38
CA PRO A 64 -1.36 -14.75 -1.96
C PRO A 64 -0.02 -15.44 -1.73
N PHE A 65 0.76 -14.97 -0.73
CA PHE A 65 1.96 -15.67 -0.28
C PHE A 65 1.89 -16.00 1.21
N GLY A 66 2.22 -17.26 1.55
CA GLY A 66 2.16 -17.79 2.93
C GLY A 66 3.50 -17.82 3.64
N SER A 67 4.60 -17.58 2.90
CA SER A 67 5.95 -17.54 3.43
C SER A 67 6.78 -16.42 2.78
N LEU A 68 7.68 -15.86 3.57
CA LEU A 68 8.70 -14.92 3.12
C LEU A 68 10.07 -15.49 3.54
N ARG A 69 10.90 -15.79 2.56
CA ARG A 69 12.28 -16.19 2.76
C ARG A 69 13.17 -14.94 2.71
N LEU A 70 13.90 -14.70 3.79
CA LEU A 70 14.85 -13.63 3.91
C LEU A 70 16.27 -14.21 3.91
N ASP A 71 17.05 -13.89 2.89
CA ASP A 71 18.43 -14.35 2.72
C ASP A 71 19.41 -13.18 2.89
N ASP A 72 20.33 -13.28 3.83
CA ASP A 72 21.51 -12.42 3.85
C ASP A 72 22.61 -13.06 3.01
N ARG A 73 22.84 -12.51 1.84
CA ARG A 73 23.80 -13.04 0.86
C ARG A 73 25.27 -12.74 1.21
N VAL A 74 25.52 -11.87 2.19
CA VAL A 74 26.88 -11.58 2.69
C VAL A 74 27.28 -12.57 3.76
N LEU A 75 26.37 -12.91 4.68
CA LEU A 75 26.60 -13.85 5.77
C LEU A 75 26.21 -15.31 5.41
N GLY A 76 25.53 -15.52 4.29
CA GLY A 76 25.03 -16.85 3.90
C GLY A 76 23.94 -17.40 4.83
N LEU A 77 23.17 -16.52 5.48
CA LEU A 77 22.14 -16.90 6.45
C LEU A 77 20.74 -16.72 5.88
N THR A 78 19.85 -17.63 6.23
CA THR A 78 18.44 -17.60 5.83
C THR A 78 17.54 -17.56 7.05
N THR A 79 16.51 -16.73 6.99
CA THR A 79 15.43 -16.68 7.98
C THR A 79 14.08 -16.73 7.27
N TRP A 80 13.12 -17.39 7.92
CA TRP A 80 11.77 -17.58 7.38
C TRP A 80 10.74 -16.87 8.23
N PHE A 81 9.89 -16.08 7.58
CA PHE A 81 8.64 -15.64 8.14
C PHE A 81 7.52 -16.49 7.56
N ARG A 82 6.64 -16.98 8.41
CA ARG A 82 5.56 -17.88 8.04
C ARG A 82 4.24 -17.39 8.61
N ARG A 83 3.16 -17.88 8.09
CA ARG A 83 1.79 -17.67 8.60
C ARG A 83 1.66 -17.85 10.12
N SER A 84 2.39 -18.79 10.71
CA SER A 84 2.44 -19.02 12.16
C SER A 84 3.01 -17.84 12.97
N ASP A 85 3.73 -16.93 12.33
CA ASP A 85 4.31 -15.73 12.96
C ASP A 85 3.34 -14.54 12.93
N LEU A 86 2.15 -14.65 12.31
CA LEU A 86 1.13 -13.61 12.34
C LEU A 86 0.56 -13.41 13.75
N ARG A 87 0.10 -12.17 14.07
CA ARG A 87 -0.65 -11.88 15.29
C ARG A 87 -1.99 -12.60 15.31
N SER A 88 -2.60 -12.69 16.51
CA SER A 88 -3.86 -13.41 16.74
C SER A 88 -5.00 -12.95 15.83
N GLY A 89 -5.15 -11.64 15.57
CA GLY A 89 -6.16 -11.09 14.66
C GLY A 89 -6.01 -11.54 13.22
N ASN A 90 -4.77 -11.75 12.75
CA ASN A 90 -4.48 -12.16 11.38
C ASN A 90 -4.21 -13.67 11.22
N ARG A 91 -4.22 -14.46 12.31
CA ARG A 91 -3.89 -15.90 12.27
C ARG A 91 -4.87 -16.76 11.46
N ARG A 92 -6.11 -16.31 11.32
CA ARG A 92 -7.10 -17.00 10.48
C ARG A 92 -6.82 -16.81 8.99
N SER A 93 -5.98 -15.87 8.62
CA SER A 93 -5.58 -15.68 7.23
C SER A 93 -4.64 -16.80 6.78
N GLU A 94 -4.84 -17.26 5.56
CA GLU A 94 -3.96 -18.23 4.91
C GLU A 94 -2.69 -17.63 4.33
N SER A 95 -2.52 -16.32 4.38
CA SER A 95 -1.45 -15.59 3.73
C SER A 95 -0.83 -14.55 4.64
N ILE A 96 0.47 -14.30 4.48
CA ILE A 96 1.21 -13.19 5.10
C ILE A 96 0.85 -11.88 4.41
N GLY A 97 0.64 -11.94 3.10
CA GLY A 97 0.28 -10.82 2.25
C GLY A 97 -0.12 -11.30 0.85
N TRP A 98 -0.37 -10.35 -0.03
CA TRP A 98 -0.83 -10.58 -1.41
C TRP A 98 -0.05 -9.69 -2.37
N ILE A 99 0.24 -10.20 -3.55
CA ILE A 99 0.80 -9.38 -4.62
C ILE A 99 -0.33 -9.08 -5.59
N LEU A 100 -0.57 -7.80 -5.83
CA LEU A 100 -1.62 -7.32 -6.73
C LEU A 100 -1.00 -6.48 -7.85
N ASP A 101 -1.33 -6.81 -9.09
CA ASP A 101 -0.87 -6.02 -10.24
C ASP A 101 -1.56 -4.65 -10.29
N HIS A 102 -0.84 -3.65 -10.79
CA HIS A 102 -1.32 -2.28 -10.90
C HIS A 102 -2.53 -2.15 -11.84
N LYS A 103 -2.48 -2.84 -12.97
CA LYS A 103 -3.51 -2.72 -14.02
C LYS A 103 -4.92 -3.08 -13.52
N PRO A 104 -5.19 -4.27 -12.96
CA PRO A 104 -6.50 -4.60 -12.44
C PRO A 104 -6.92 -3.71 -11.25
N LEU A 105 -5.97 -3.30 -10.40
CA LEU A 105 -6.26 -2.36 -9.32
C LEU A 105 -6.78 -1.03 -9.84
N MET A 106 -6.08 -0.43 -10.81
CA MET A 106 -6.47 0.88 -11.33
C MET A 106 -7.72 0.83 -12.19
N ALA A 107 -7.90 -0.23 -12.99
CA ALA A 107 -9.12 -0.43 -13.77
C ALA A 107 -10.34 -0.46 -12.84
N GLU A 108 -10.32 -1.31 -11.81
CA GLU A 108 -11.41 -1.42 -10.84
C GLU A 108 -11.68 -0.10 -10.10
N LEU A 109 -10.64 0.58 -9.61
CA LEU A 109 -10.79 1.85 -8.92
C LEU A 109 -11.44 2.93 -9.79
N LEU A 110 -10.98 3.07 -11.04
CA LEU A 110 -11.51 4.09 -11.95
C LEU A 110 -12.92 3.76 -12.42
N ASP A 111 -13.26 2.48 -12.62
CA ASP A 111 -14.62 2.04 -12.99
C ASP A 111 -15.62 2.32 -11.86
N GLN A 112 -15.24 2.05 -10.62
CA GLN A 112 -16.05 2.37 -9.43
C GLN A 112 -16.25 3.88 -9.25
N LEU A 113 -15.24 4.69 -9.56
CA LEU A 113 -15.33 6.15 -9.48
C LEU A 113 -16.21 6.72 -10.58
N ASP A 114 -16.10 6.24 -11.81
CA ASP A 114 -16.93 6.67 -12.96
C ASP A 114 -18.42 6.39 -12.71
N SER A 115 -18.74 5.28 -12.05
CA SER A 115 -20.13 4.90 -11.75
C SER A 115 -20.71 5.63 -10.55
N ASN A 116 -19.91 6.42 -9.81
CA ASN A 116 -20.33 7.07 -8.56
C ASN A 116 -20.81 8.50 -8.81
N ALA A 117 -22.11 8.76 -8.62
CA ALA A 117 -22.73 10.08 -8.84
C ALA A 117 -22.18 11.23 -7.96
N LEU A 118 -21.42 10.93 -6.92
CA LEU A 118 -20.78 11.93 -6.06
C LEU A 118 -19.34 12.27 -6.49
N VAL A 119 -18.83 11.63 -7.55
CA VAL A 119 -17.47 11.82 -8.04
C VAL A 119 -17.50 12.46 -9.43
N ASP A 120 -16.76 13.54 -9.57
CA ASP A 120 -16.51 14.21 -10.84
C ASP A 120 -15.03 14.01 -11.22
N LEU A 121 -14.78 13.35 -12.39
CA LEU A 121 -13.43 12.94 -12.82
C LEU A 121 -12.94 13.81 -13.98
N HIS A 122 -11.77 14.41 -13.82
CA HIS A 122 -11.11 15.20 -14.84
C HIS A 122 -9.69 14.70 -15.08
N PHE A 123 -9.44 14.19 -16.28
CA PHE A 123 -8.12 13.75 -16.75
C PHE A 123 -7.51 14.79 -17.71
N ASN A 124 -6.19 14.71 -17.93
CA ASN A 124 -5.43 15.66 -18.75
C ASN A 124 -5.50 17.10 -18.25
N VAL A 125 -5.64 17.30 -16.94
CA VAL A 125 -5.80 18.61 -16.32
C VAL A 125 -4.70 18.85 -15.30
N ASP A 126 -3.92 19.91 -15.50
CA ASP A 126 -2.88 20.31 -14.56
C ASP A 126 -3.47 20.94 -13.30
N ALA A 127 -2.98 20.49 -12.16
CA ALA A 127 -3.37 20.96 -10.83
C ALA A 127 -3.18 22.47 -10.61
N VAL A 128 -2.19 23.08 -11.26
CA VAL A 128 -1.90 24.51 -11.13
C VAL A 128 -2.88 25.35 -11.95
N SER A 129 -3.29 24.87 -13.11
CA SER A 129 -4.27 25.51 -14.00
C SER A 129 -5.67 25.55 -13.39
N CYS A 130 -5.94 24.71 -12.39
CA CYS A 130 -7.25 24.58 -11.75
C CYS A 130 -7.45 25.48 -10.52
N ARG A 131 -6.81 26.64 -10.46
CA ARG A 131 -6.96 27.56 -9.31
C ARG A 131 -8.41 27.93 -9.00
N HIS A 132 -9.28 28.01 -10.01
CA HIS A 132 -10.70 28.29 -9.82
C HIS A 132 -11.42 27.16 -9.08
N PHE A 133 -11.09 25.89 -9.34
CA PHE A 133 -11.65 24.75 -8.60
C PHE A 133 -11.21 24.75 -7.14
N GLN A 134 -9.96 25.19 -6.86
CA GLN A 134 -9.47 25.25 -5.48
C GLN A 134 -10.21 26.26 -4.60
N GLN A 135 -10.86 27.25 -5.20
CA GLN A 135 -11.69 28.25 -4.49
C GLN A 135 -13.10 27.76 -4.20
N GLN A 136 -13.55 26.70 -4.89
CA GLN A 136 -14.92 26.17 -4.81
C GLN A 136 -15.04 24.95 -3.89
N VAL A 137 -13.94 24.51 -3.28
CA VAL A 137 -13.91 23.31 -2.43
C VAL A 137 -13.51 23.67 -0.99
N ASP A 138 -14.12 22.98 -0.03
CA ASP A 138 -13.79 23.14 1.38
C ASP A 138 -12.37 22.60 1.69
N TRP A 139 -12.01 21.48 1.08
CA TRP A 139 -10.72 20.80 1.31
C TRP A 139 -10.07 20.39 0.01
N ILE A 140 -8.75 20.53 -0.03
CA ILE A 140 -7.89 20.09 -1.12
C ILE A 140 -7.03 18.95 -0.60
N VAL A 141 -6.97 17.85 -1.33
CA VAL A 141 -6.07 16.73 -1.01
C VAL A 141 -5.05 16.56 -2.12
N ALA A 142 -3.78 16.72 -1.80
CA ALA A 142 -2.67 16.41 -2.70
C ALA A 142 -2.32 14.92 -2.58
N ALA A 143 -2.67 14.15 -3.61
CA ALA A 143 -2.23 12.77 -3.84
C ALA A 143 -1.46 12.67 -5.17
N ASP A 144 -0.85 13.78 -5.60
CA ASP A 144 -0.17 14.03 -6.87
C ASP A 144 1.29 13.52 -6.89
N GLY A 145 1.63 12.66 -5.94
CA GLY A 145 2.87 11.90 -5.91
C GLY A 145 4.09 12.67 -5.41
N ALA A 146 5.26 12.08 -5.58
CA ALA A 146 6.52 12.53 -5.00
C ALA A 146 6.93 13.95 -5.36
N HIS A 147 6.61 14.36 -6.57
CA HIS A 147 6.93 15.69 -7.09
C HIS A 147 5.80 16.71 -6.91
N SER A 148 4.90 16.47 -5.97
CA SER A 148 3.68 17.23 -5.70
C SER A 148 3.81 18.73 -6.03
N THR A 149 3.02 19.17 -7.00
CA THR A 149 2.92 20.56 -7.42
C THR A 149 2.16 21.37 -6.40
N LEU A 150 1.13 20.78 -5.76
CA LEU A 150 0.35 21.42 -4.71
C LEU A 150 1.19 21.69 -3.45
N ARG A 151 2.00 20.71 -3.00
CA ARG A 151 2.93 20.93 -1.89
C ARG A 151 3.87 22.11 -2.18
N LYS A 152 4.46 22.15 -3.38
CA LYS A 152 5.38 23.20 -3.81
C LYS A 152 4.68 24.56 -3.92
N SER A 153 3.47 24.61 -4.50
CA SER A 153 2.71 25.86 -4.66
C SER A 153 2.32 26.52 -3.33
N ARG A 154 2.22 25.74 -2.26
CA ARG A 154 1.96 26.20 -0.89
C ARG A 154 3.24 26.37 -0.05
N ALA A 155 4.43 26.28 -0.67
CA ALA A 155 5.74 26.40 -0.03
C ALA A 155 5.86 25.54 1.25
N MET A 156 5.25 24.33 1.24
CA MET A 156 5.30 23.43 2.40
C MET A 156 6.69 22.84 2.54
N ALA A 157 7.23 22.87 3.77
CA ALA A 157 8.52 22.28 4.08
C ALA A 157 8.52 20.77 3.73
N PHE A 158 9.63 20.33 3.15
CA PHE A 158 9.81 18.94 2.72
C PHE A 158 11.28 18.57 2.87
N TRP A 159 11.54 17.62 3.76
CA TRP A 159 12.86 17.04 3.91
C TRP A 159 13.02 15.87 2.95
N SER A 160 14.15 15.76 2.28
CA SER A 160 14.46 14.63 1.42
C SER A 160 15.93 14.24 1.49
N HIS A 161 16.18 12.94 1.37
CA HIS A 161 17.50 12.35 1.32
C HIS A 161 17.57 11.32 0.17
N ALA A 162 18.36 11.63 -0.84
CA ALA A 162 18.60 10.71 -1.95
C ALA A 162 19.60 9.63 -1.54
N TYR A 163 19.24 8.35 -1.73
CA TYR A 163 20.13 7.23 -1.38
C TYR A 163 21.31 7.01 -2.35
N GLN A 164 21.40 7.75 -3.45
CA GLN A 164 22.29 7.46 -4.59
C GLN A 164 22.03 6.06 -5.20
N GLN A 165 20.99 5.39 -4.73
CA GLN A 165 20.48 4.12 -5.21
C GLN A 165 19.27 4.34 -6.11
N GLY A 166 19.05 3.38 -6.98
CA GLY A 166 17.83 3.21 -7.75
C GLY A 166 17.20 1.86 -7.45
N CYS A 167 16.05 1.66 -8.02
CA CYS A 167 15.39 0.38 -8.08
C CYS A 167 15.05 0.05 -9.52
N MET A 168 15.46 -1.14 -9.98
CA MET A 168 15.00 -1.72 -11.24
C MET A 168 13.84 -2.68 -10.92
N THR A 169 12.77 -2.60 -11.71
CA THR A 169 11.65 -3.55 -11.64
C THR A 169 11.49 -4.26 -12.97
N ALA A 170 11.18 -5.55 -12.92
CA ALA A 170 10.86 -6.37 -14.08
C ALA A 170 9.95 -7.52 -13.67
N LYS A 171 9.12 -8.00 -14.59
CA LYS A 171 8.37 -9.25 -14.45
C LYS A 171 9.12 -10.36 -15.19
N ILE A 172 9.27 -11.50 -14.55
CA ILE A 172 9.99 -12.66 -15.08
C ILE A 172 9.22 -13.95 -14.82
N SER A 173 9.44 -14.96 -15.66
CA SER A 173 9.11 -16.35 -15.29
C SER A 173 10.28 -16.98 -14.56
N LEU A 174 10.00 -17.74 -13.50
CA LEU A 174 10.99 -18.29 -12.59
C LEU A 174 10.68 -19.76 -12.26
N ASP A 175 11.58 -20.67 -12.65
CA ASP A 175 11.51 -22.08 -12.31
C ASP A 175 12.15 -22.37 -10.96
N GLY A 176 11.69 -23.46 -10.30
CA GLY A 176 12.25 -23.96 -9.04
C GLY A 176 11.85 -23.15 -7.81
N ALA A 177 11.00 -22.16 -7.95
CA ALA A 177 10.50 -21.37 -6.83
C ALA A 177 9.49 -22.18 -6.00
N GLN A 178 9.55 -22.00 -4.68
CA GLN A 178 8.56 -22.57 -3.79
C GLN A 178 7.22 -21.86 -3.98
N GLU A 179 6.16 -22.63 -4.15
CA GLU A 179 4.81 -22.09 -4.32
C GLU A 179 4.41 -21.13 -3.18
N ARG A 180 3.78 -20.03 -3.51
CA ARG A 180 3.30 -19.00 -2.56
C ARG A 180 4.40 -18.49 -1.63
N CYS A 181 5.64 -18.40 -2.12
CA CYS A 181 6.79 -17.88 -1.41
C CYS A 181 7.28 -16.56 -2.03
N ALA A 182 7.42 -15.54 -1.20
CA ALA A 182 8.16 -14.34 -1.54
C ALA A 182 9.61 -14.44 -1.05
N TYR A 183 10.54 -13.81 -1.75
CA TYR A 183 11.95 -13.80 -1.40
C TYR A 183 12.42 -12.36 -1.20
N GLU A 184 13.18 -12.10 -0.14
CA GLU A 184 13.89 -10.85 0.13
C GLU A 184 15.37 -11.16 0.32
N LEU A 185 16.21 -10.69 -0.59
CA LEU A 185 17.64 -10.97 -0.62
C LEU A 185 18.40 -9.71 -0.21
N PHE A 186 19.04 -9.72 0.94
CA PHE A 186 19.94 -8.67 1.37
C PHE A 186 21.33 -8.87 0.77
N ARG A 187 21.77 -7.89 0.01
CA ARG A 187 23.03 -7.91 -0.74
C ARG A 187 23.77 -6.59 -0.49
N SER A 188 25.10 -6.63 -0.64
CA SER A 188 25.92 -5.43 -0.44
C SER A 188 25.61 -4.29 -1.43
N GLU A 189 25.11 -4.60 -2.62
CA GLU A 189 24.72 -3.63 -3.65
C GLU A 189 23.36 -2.96 -3.34
N GLY A 190 22.50 -3.66 -2.64
CA GLY A 190 21.14 -3.27 -2.29
C GLY A 190 20.22 -4.50 -2.15
N PRO A 191 19.07 -4.38 -1.50
CA PRO A 191 18.12 -5.47 -1.38
C PRO A 191 17.47 -5.80 -2.72
N MET A 192 17.00 -7.05 -2.83
CA MET A 192 16.22 -7.50 -3.98
C MET A 192 15.04 -8.33 -3.48
N ALA A 193 13.83 -7.94 -3.85
CA ALA A 193 12.62 -8.73 -3.63
C ALA A 193 12.24 -9.49 -4.91
N VAL A 194 11.73 -10.73 -4.72
CA VAL A 194 11.14 -11.57 -5.77
C VAL A 194 9.77 -12.01 -5.27
N LEU A 195 8.73 -11.48 -5.90
CA LEU A 195 7.37 -11.50 -5.41
C LEU A 195 6.47 -12.32 -6.36
N PRO A 196 5.72 -13.33 -5.89
CA PRO A 196 4.91 -14.19 -6.76
C PRO A 196 3.71 -13.43 -7.36
N LEU A 197 3.54 -13.53 -8.68
CA LEU A 197 2.39 -12.97 -9.41
C LEU A 197 1.34 -14.05 -9.73
N GLY A 198 1.66 -15.31 -9.49
CA GLY A 198 0.85 -16.49 -9.81
C GLY A 198 1.57 -17.39 -10.82
N GLY A 199 1.37 -18.71 -10.71
CA GLY A 199 2.08 -19.67 -11.52
C GLY A 199 3.59 -19.55 -11.36
N SER A 200 4.30 -19.47 -12.50
CA SER A 200 5.74 -19.24 -12.56
C SER A 200 6.16 -17.77 -12.65
N ASP A 201 5.22 -16.84 -12.60
CA ASP A 201 5.50 -15.43 -12.84
C ASP A 201 5.82 -14.68 -11.54
N TYR A 202 6.83 -13.82 -11.58
CA TYR A 202 7.35 -13.09 -10.43
C TYR A 202 7.68 -11.65 -10.79
N GLN A 203 7.38 -10.73 -9.86
CA GLN A 203 7.89 -9.37 -9.90
C GLN A 203 9.25 -9.31 -9.21
N VAL A 204 10.26 -8.86 -9.92
CA VAL A 204 11.57 -8.51 -9.35
C VAL A 204 11.57 -7.03 -9.00
N VAL A 205 12.07 -6.69 -7.80
CA VAL A 205 12.32 -5.33 -7.32
C VAL A 205 13.77 -5.30 -6.85
N TRP A 206 14.67 -4.79 -7.68
CA TRP A 206 16.12 -4.90 -7.50
C TRP A 206 16.75 -3.55 -7.23
N SER A 207 17.12 -3.29 -5.98
CA SER A 207 17.83 -2.07 -5.58
C SER A 207 19.33 -2.21 -5.79
N ALA A 208 19.93 -1.15 -6.32
CA ALA A 208 21.37 -1.05 -6.64
C ALA A 208 21.75 0.44 -6.80
N PRO A 209 23.04 0.81 -7.01
CA PRO A 209 23.39 2.13 -7.49
C PRO A 209 22.57 2.51 -8.73
N LEU A 210 22.04 3.74 -8.76
CA LEU A 210 21.07 4.16 -9.79
C LEU A 210 21.57 3.93 -11.21
N GLN A 211 22.86 4.15 -11.44
CA GLN A 211 23.49 3.90 -12.75
C GLN A 211 23.36 2.44 -13.16
N HIS A 212 23.67 1.48 -12.27
CA HIS A 212 23.53 0.05 -12.56
C HIS A 212 22.08 -0.34 -12.84
N CYS A 213 21.11 0.26 -12.13
CA CYS A 213 19.69 0.03 -12.42
C CYS A 213 19.32 0.49 -13.84
N ARG A 214 19.81 1.66 -14.27
CA ARG A 214 19.57 2.18 -15.62
C ARG A 214 20.24 1.32 -16.68
N GLU A 215 21.50 0.94 -16.49
CA GLU A 215 22.25 0.06 -17.40
C GLU A 215 21.50 -1.26 -17.61
N ARG A 216 20.97 -1.88 -16.53
CA ARG A 216 20.20 -3.12 -16.57
C ARG A 216 18.92 -3.01 -17.39
N THR A 217 18.28 -1.83 -17.46
CA THR A 217 17.08 -1.66 -18.30
C THR A 217 17.37 -1.64 -19.80
N HIS A 218 18.63 -1.51 -20.19
CA HIS A 218 19.08 -1.53 -21.59
C HIS A 218 19.70 -2.85 -22.01
N LEU A 219 19.86 -3.81 -21.10
CA LEU A 219 20.42 -5.13 -21.43
C LEU A 219 19.45 -5.93 -22.31
N GLN A 220 20.04 -6.79 -23.16
CA GLN A 220 19.26 -7.82 -23.85
C GLN A 220 18.60 -8.77 -22.81
N PRO A 221 17.39 -9.31 -23.08
CA PRO A 221 16.68 -10.18 -22.15
C PRO A 221 17.54 -11.30 -21.57
N GLN A 222 18.30 -11.99 -22.41
CA GLN A 222 19.17 -13.10 -21.99
C GLN A 222 20.28 -12.66 -21.02
N GLN A 223 20.86 -11.48 -21.24
CA GLN A 223 21.90 -10.93 -20.37
C GLN A 223 21.34 -10.55 -19.00
N LEU A 224 20.14 -9.94 -18.95
CA LEU A 224 19.47 -9.62 -17.70
C LEU A 224 19.11 -10.88 -16.91
N LEU A 225 18.57 -11.92 -17.58
CA LEU A 225 18.26 -13.19 -16.96
C LEU A 225 19.52 -13.91 -16.42
N GLN A 226 20.64 -13.82 -17.13
CA GLN A 226 21.95 -14.35 -16.65
C GLN A 226 22.42 -13.62 -15.37
N GLN A 227 22.30 -12.27 -15.35
CA GLN A 227 22.64 -11.50 -14.13
C GLN A 227 21.71 -11.87 -12.96
N LEU A 228 20.42 -12.05 -13.20
CA LEU A 228 19.46 -12.52 -12.19
C LEU A 228 19.81 -13.92 -11.68
N ALA A 229 20.09 -14.86 -12.58
CA ALA A 229 20.47 -16.23 -12.22
C ALA A 229 21.70 -16.30 -11.31
N ALA A 230 22.69 -15.42 -11.52
CA ALA A 230 23.90 -15.36 -10.71
C ALA A 230 23.67 -14.93 -9.25
N ILE A 231 22.58 -14.22 -8.97
CA ILE A 231 22.29 -13.66 -7.64
C ILE A 231 21.13 -14.30 -6.92
N LEU A 232 20.26 -14.99 -7.63
CA LEU A 232 19.13 -15.73 -7.04
C LEU A 232 19.65 -16.90 -6.19
N PRO A 233 18.87 -17.37 -5.19
CA PRO A 233 19.18 -18.60 -4.47
C PRO A 233 19.36 -19.78 -5.40
N SER A 234 20.22 -20.72 -5.02
CA SER A 234 20.42 -21.96 -5.77
C SER A 234 19.09 -22.70 -5.98
N GLY A 235 18.87 -23.19 -7.19
CA GLY A 235 17.63 -23.86 -7.60
C GLY A 235 16.60 -22.94 -8.25
N LEU A 236 16.69 -21.62 -8.08
CA LEU A 236 15.84 -20.67 -8.79
C LEU A 236 16.46 -20.29 -10.14
N ARG A 237 15.72 -20.49 -11.22
CA ARG A 237 16.19 -20.22 -12.59
C ARG A 237 15.22 -19.27 -13.30
N PRO A 238 15.61 -18.02 -13.61
CA PRO A 238 14.79 -17.13 -14.41
C PRO A 238 14.82 -17.62 -15.87
N THR A 239 13.64 -17.81 -16.48
CA THR A 239 13.48 -18.43 -17.79
C THR A 239 13.03 -17.45 -18.86
N ALA A 240 12.22 -16.46 -18.51
CA ALA A 240 11.74 -15.45 -19.45
C ALA A 240 11.61 -14.07 -18.79
N LEU A 241 11.78 -13.03 -19.59
CA LEU A 241 11.44 -11.65 -19.24
C LEU A 241 10.05 -11.36 -19.82
N LEU A 242 9.11 -10.97 -18.96
CA LEU A 242 7.68 -10.83 -19.30
C LEU A 242 7.26 -9.39 -19.62
N ASP A 243 8.06 -8.41 -19.17
CA ASP A 243 7.79 -7.01 -19.42
C ASP A 243 9.09 -6.23 -19.70
N ARG A 244 8.94 -4.97 -20.06
CA ARG A 244 10.08 -4.07 -20.22
C ARG A 244 10.56 -3.60 -18.84
N PRO A 245 11.83 -3.82 -18.46
CA PRO A 245 12.38 -3.35 -17.20
C PRO A 245 12.31 -1.83 -17.08
N GLY A 246 11.93 -1.34 -15.89
CA GLY A 246 11.92 0.07 -15.55
C GLY A 246 12.89 0.37 -14.41
N ALA A 247 13.50 1.56 -14.38
CA ALA A 247 14.35 1.99 -13.28
C ALA A 247 13.94 3.37 -12.77
N PHE A 248 13.98 3.57 -11.45
CA PHE A 248 13.66 4.83 -10.83
C PHE A 248 14.59 5.11 -9.63
N PRO A 249 14.86 6.39 -9.32
CA PRO A 249 15.69 6.76 -8.18
C PRO A 249 14.97 6.49 -6.85
N LEU A 250 15.75 6.17 -5.81
CA LEU A 250 15.26 5.98 -4.46
C LEU A 250 15.58 7.20 -3.58
N GLU A 251 14.57 7.59 -2.83
CA GLU A 251 14.60 8.76 -1.97
C GLU A 251 13.81 8.48 -0.69
N LEU A 252 14.34 8.90 0.44
CA LEU A 252 13.63 9.01 1.70
C LEU A 252 13.16 10.44 1.86
N SER A 253 11.86 10.65 2.07
CA SER A 253 11.37 12.01 2.23
C SER A 253 10.17 12.09 3.17
N LEU A 254 10.02 13.26 3.80
CA LEU A 254 8.94 13.54 4.75
C LEU A 254 8.62 15.03 4.80
N ALA A 255 7.34 15.37 4.70
CA ALA A 255 6.83 16.67 5.10
C ALA A 255 6.65 16.69 6.63
N PRO A 256 7.28 17.62 7.36
CA PRO A 256 7.13 17.69 8.82
C PRO A 256 5.71 18.07 9.28
N ARG A 257 4.89 18.54 8.34
CA ARG A 257 3.45 18.78 8.51
C ARG A 257 2.73 18.29 7.25
N LEU A 258 1.66 17.54 7.44
CA LEU A 258 0.85 16.99 6.33
C LEU A 258 -0.33 17.90 5.97
N ASN A 259 -0.40 19.11 6.54
CA ASN A 259 -1.45 20.07 6.23
C ASN A 259 -0.94 21.49 6.17
N ASN A 260 -1.59 22.31 5.33
CA ASN A 260 -1.44 23.74 5.27
C ASN A 260 -2.81 24.36 4.93
N SER A 261 -3.41 25.08 5.90
CA SER A 261 -4.78 25.59 5.77
C SER A 261 -5.75 24.45 5.42
N ASN A 262 -6.43 24.52 4.30
CA ASN A 262 -7.34 23.49 3.80
C ASN A 262 -6.67 22.43 2.88
N LEU A 263 -5.36 22.48 2.69
CA LEU A 263 -4.61 21.48 1.92
C LEU A 263 -4.12 20.36 2.83
N LEU A 264 -4.34 19.09 2.42
CA LEU A 264 -3.81 17.88 3.03
C LEU A 264 -2.85 17.18 2.07
N LEU A 265 -1.73 16.67 2.59
CA LEU A 265 -0.81 15.82 1.84
C LEU A 265 -1.11 14.35 2.18
N VAL A 266 -1.36 13.52 1.16
CA VAL A 266 -1.68 12.10 1.31
C VAL A 266 -0.78 11.28 0.38
N GLY A 267 -0.18 10.23 0.92
CA GLY A 267 0.73 9.36 0.18
C GLY A 267 2.05 10.04 -0.17
N GLU A 268 2.60 9.72 -1.35
CA GLU A 268 3.93 10.19 -1.76
C GLU A 268 4.06 11.72 -1.91
N SER A 269 2.96 12.46 -1.90
CA SER A 269 3.01 13.92 -1.80
C SER A 269 3.57 14.40 -0.45
N GLY A 270 3.37 13.62 0.62
CA GLY A 270 3.81 13.91 1.97
C GLY A 270 5.03 13.13 2.44
N HIS A 271 5.28 11.94 1.90
CA HIS A 271 6.36 11.06 2.35
C HIS A 271 6.75 10.02 1.31
N ARG A 272 8.00 9.54 1.38
CA ARG A 272 8.50 8.38 0.61
C ARG A 272 9.41 7.55 1.48
N CYS A 273 9.30 6.25 1.39
CA CYS A 273 10.21 5.31 2.04
C CYS A 273 10.93 4.42 1.02
N HIS A 274 11.99 3.76 1.44
CA HIS A 274 12.65 2.76 0.61
C HIS A 274 11.69 1.58 0.34
N PRO A 275 11.69 0.98 -0.86
CA PRO A 275 10.77 -0.11 -1.23
C PRO A 275 10.99 -1.43 -0.48
N VAL A 276 12.04 -1.54 0.34
CA VAL A 276 12.32 -2.74 1.16
C VAL A 276 11.10 -3.13 1.99
N GLY A 277 10.73 -4.41 1.94
CA GLY A 277 9.55 -4.94 2.62
C GLY A 277 8.22 -4.45 2.03
N GLY A 278 8.19 -3.85 0.84
CA GLY A 278 6.97 -3.47 0.12
C GLY A 278 6.10 -2.42 0.81
N GLN A 279 6.69 -1.51 1.61
CA GLN A 279 5.92 -0.59 2.46
C GLN A 279 5.32 0.62 1.75
N GLY A 280 5.81 1.03 0.57
CA GLY A 280 5.45 2.29 -0.07
C GLY A 280 3.94 2.51 -0.20
N LEU A 281 3.24 1.67 -0.97
CA LEU A 281 1.80 1.81 -1.16
C LEU A 281 1.00 1.56 0.14
N ASN A 282 1.42 0.58 0.94
CA ASN A 282 0.77 0.27 2.21
C ASN A 282 0.80 1.46 3.18
N LEU A 283 1.90 2.20 3.21
CA LEU A 283 2.05 3.41 4.02
C LEU A 283 1.10 4.52 3.53
N CYS A 284 1.01 4.71 2.20
CA CYS A 284 0.07 5.65 1.59
C CYS A 284 -1.40 5.27 1.88
N TRP A 285 -1.73 3.99 1.86
CA TRP A 285 -3.09 3.53 2.15
C TRP A 285 -3.45 3.59 3.64
N ARG A 286 -2.46 3.58 4.53
CA ARG A 286 -2.71 3.93 5.94
C ARG A 286 -3.05 5.42 6.11
N ASP A 287 -2.52 6.32 5.27
CA ASP A 287 -2.97 7.71 5.23
C ASP A 287 -4.45 7.80 4.85
N VAL A 288 -4.85 7.06 3.80
CA VAL A 288 -6.24 6.98 3.35
C VAL A 288 -7.14 6.48 4.48
N SER A 289 -6.76 5.35 5.12
CA SER A 289 -7.52 4.77 6.23
C SER A 289 -7.72 5.77 7.39
N ASP A 290 -6.64 6.44 7.80
CA ASP A 290 -6.68 7.40 8.91
C ASP A 290 -7.50 8.66 8.56
N LEU A 291 -7.41 9.13 7.32
CA LEU A 291 -8.20 10.28 6.88
C LEU A 291 -9.68 9.93 6.77
N LEU A 292 -10.04 8.77 6.22
CA LEU A 292 -11.42 8.30 6.17
C LEU A 292 -12.03 8.11 7.57
N ASP A 293 -11.25 7.60 8.52
CA ASP A 293 -11.67 7.44 9.91
C ASP A 293 -11.93 8.81 10.59
N LEU A 294 -11.05 9.79 10.32
CA LEU A 294 -11.21 11.14 10.85
C LEU A 294 -12.41 11.85 10.22
N THR A 295 -12.61 11.73 8.91
CA THR A 295 -13.75 12.36 8.24
C THR A 295 -15.09 11.77 8.70
N ALA A 296 -15.17 10.45 8.88
CA ALA A 296 -16.36 9.79 9.40
C ALA A 296 -16.64 10.17 10.85
N SER A 297 -15.60 10.24 11.71
CA SER A 297 -15.76 10.43 13.16
C SER A 297 -15.88 11.90 13.59
N LYS A 298 -15.43 12.86 12.77
CA LYS A 298 -15.37 14.29 13.09
C LYS A 298 -16.32 15.16 12.30
N ARG A 299 -17.14 14.58 11.43
CA ARG A 299 -18.16 15.32 10.68
C ARG A 299 -19.26 15.80 11.63
N ILE A 300 -19.51 17.11 11.65
CA ILE A 300 -20.55 17.75 12.46
C ILE A 300 -21.47 18.53 11.52
N ASN A 301 -22.76 18.25 11.52
CA ASN A 301 -23.75 18.89 10.66
C ASN A 301 -23.34 18.95 9.18
N GLY A 302 -22.72 17.86 8.67
CA GLY A 302 -22.29 17.78 7.29
C GLY A 302 -20.91 18.39 6.98
N SER A 303 -20.32 19.17 7.90
CA SER A 303 -19.05 19.86 7.71
C SER A 303 -17.91 19.22 8.48
N LEU A 304 -16.68 19.35 7.97
CA LEU A 304 -15.47 18.91 8.66
C LEU A 304 -14.88 20.08 9.46
N PRO A 305 -14.32 19.81 10.65
CA PRO A 305 -13.78 20.87 11.49
C PRO A 305 -12.49 21.46 10.89
N ALA A 306 -12.28 22.76 11.02
CA ALA A 306 -11.10 23.44 10.50
C ALA A 306 -9.76 22.89 11.01
N HIS A 307 -9.75 22.23 12.18
CA HIS A 307 -8.55 21.61 12.75
C HIS A 307 -8.29 20.17 12.26
N LEU A 308 -9.12 19.61 11.34
CA LEU A 308 -8.98 18.25 10.81
C LEU A 308 -7.56 17.94 10.32
N GLY A 309 -6.98 18.88 9.56
CA GLY A 309 -5.63 18.69 9.01
C GLY A 309 -4.55 18.57 10.09
N ARG A 310 -4.69 19.29 11.22
CA ARG A 310 -3.78 19.12 12.36
C ARG A 310 -3.95 17.75 13.02
N LEU A 311 -5.19 17.31 13.22
CA LEU A 311 -5.46 15.97 13.78
C LEU A 311 -4.90 14.87 12.89
N TYR A 312 -5.09 14.99 11.57
CA TYR A 312 -4.53 14.05 10.60
C TYR A 312 -3.00 14.02 10.68
N SER A 313 -2.32 15.18 10.66
CA SER A 313 -0.86 15.25 10.79
C SER A 313 -0.37 14.61 12.09
N TRP A 314 -0.96 14.93 13.22
CA TRP A 314 -0.60 14.35 14.52
C TRP A 314 -0.79 12.84 14.59
N ARG A 315 -1.85 12.32 13.98
CA ARG A 315 -2.14 10.88 13.95
C ARG A 315 -1.17 10.12 13.05
N ARG A 316 -0.78 10.72 11.90
CA ARG A 316 0.06 10.04 10.90
C ARG A 316 1.55 10.11 11.15
N LEU A 317 2.06 11.24 11.62
CA LEU A 317 3.51 11.47 11.75
C LEU A 317 4.25 10.39 12.55
N PRO A 318 3.77 9.87 13.70
CA PRO A 318 4.47 8.82 14.43
C PRO A 318 4.64 7.52 13.63
N ASP A 319 3.61 7.09 12.91
CA ASP A 319 3.66 5.89 12.05
C ASP A 319 4.61 6.11 10.86
N LEU A 320 4.54 7.27 10.21
CA LEU A 320 5.43 7.65 9.11
C LEU A 320 6.90 7.63 9.57
N ILE A 321 7.21 8.33 10.66
CA ILE A 321 8.56 8.38 11.22
C ILE A 321 9.05 6.96 11.57
N GLY A 322 8.21 6.16 12.21
CA GLY A 322 8.53 4.78 12.56
C GLY A 322 8.89 3.91 11.35
N VAL A 323 8.11 4.00 10.26
CA VAL A 323 8.39 3.24 9.02
C VAL A 323 9.62 3.77 8.31
N LEU A 324 9.76 5.10 8.19
CA LEU A 324 10.91 5.71 7.52
C LEU A 324 12.22 5.34 8.22
N ILE A 325 12.28 5.44 9.54
CA ILE A 325 13.45 5.04 10.33
C ILE A 325 13.71 3.53 10.19
N SER A 326 12.68 2.70 10.27
CA SER A 326 12.84 1.25 10.18
C SER A 326 13.38 0.81 8.82
N THR A 327 12.85 1.37 7.73
CA THR A 327 13.32 1.04 6.37
C THR A 327 14.72 1.59 6.11
N ASP A 328 15.04 2.80 6.56
CA ASP A 328 16.39 3.37 6.45
C ASP A 328 17.42 2.55 7.24
N LEU A 329 17.07 2.17 8.46
CA LEU A 329 17.95 1.33 9.31
C LEU A 329 18.21 -0.04 8.68
N LEU A 330 17.17 -0.68 8.10
CA LEU A 330 17.32 -1.94 7.38
C LEU A 330 18.31 -1.81 6.22
N ILE A 331 18.18 -0.76 5.42
CA ILE A 331 19.10 -0.53 4.30
C ILE A 331 20.53 -0.28 4.78
N ARG A 332 20.70 0.62 5.74
CA ARG A 332 22.03 0.92 6.29
C ARG A 332 22.68 -0.30 6.95
N LEU A 333 21.89 -1.15 7.59
CA LEU A 333 22.41 -2.34 8.26
C LEU A 333 22.73 -3.46 7.24
N PHE A 334 21.85 -3.70 6.26
CA PHE A 334 21.92 -4.89 5.40
C PHE A 334 22.53 -4.67 4.01
N SER A 335 22.62 -3.41 3.54
CA SER A 335 23.14 -3.10 2.19
C SER A 335 24.53 -2.47 2.23
N ASN A 336 25.47 -3.13 2.91
CA ASN A 336 26.87 -2.71 2.98
C ASN A 336 27.79 -3.89 3.27
N ARG A 337 29.10 -3.67 3.20
CA ARG A 337 30.16 -4.63 3.56
C ARG A 337 31.00 -4.15 4.74
N GLN A 338 30.54 -3.19 5.52
CA GLN A 338 31.32 -2.64 6.63
C GLN A 338 31.55 -3.72 7.69
N PRO A 339 32.82 -4.08 8.01
CA PRO A 339 33.11 -5.15 8.96
C PRO A 339 32.49 -4.92 10.35
N LEU A 340 32.41 -3.67 10.77
CA LEU A 340 31.82 -3.28 12.06
C LEU A 340 30.33 -3.60 12.17
N MET A 341 29.59 -3.65 11.05
CA MET A 341 28.15 -3.96 11.03
C MET A 341 27.86 -5.46 10.97
N LEU A 342 28.83 -6.29 10.54
CA LEU A 342 28.62 -7.74 10.36
C LEU A 342 28.23 -8.47 11.65
N PRO A 343 28.86 -8.22 12.83
CA PRO A 343 28.45 -8.87 14.09
C PRO A 343 27.02 -8.52 14.48
N LEU A 344 26.60 -7.25 14.31
CA LEU A 344 25.24 -6.82 14.60
C LEU A 344 24.22 -7.47 13.66
N ARG A 345 24.52 -7.57 12.36
CA ARG A 345 23.70 -8.28 11.38
C ARG A 345 23.54 -9.75 11.77
N LEU A 346 24.67 -10.42 12.09
CA LEU A 346 24.68 -11.80 12.51
C LEU A 346 23.79 -12.02 13.74
N LEU A 347 23.90 -11.15 14.74
CA LEU A 347 23.08 -11.20 15.95
C LEU A 347 21.60 -11.06 15.63
N ILE A 348 21.22 -10.06 14.83
CA ILE A 348 19.83 -9.79 14.48
C ILE A 348 19.24 -10.98 13.71
N ILE A 349 19.93 -11.51 12.69
CA ILE A 349 19.43 -12.63 11.90
C ILE A 349 19.31 -13.89 12.78
N LYS A 350 20.28 -14.19 13.64
CA LYS A 350 20.21 -15.31 14.58
C LYS A 350 19.04 -15.16 15.55
N LEU A 351 18.84 -13.97 16.11
CA LEU A 351 17.70 -13.69 16.99
C LEU A 351 16.35 -13.86 16.26
N LEU A 352 16.22 -13.38 15.04
CA LEU A 352 15.03 -13.59 14.22
C LEU A 352 14.82 -15.07 13.89
N ALA A 353 15.90 -15.82 13.56
CA ALA A 353 15.81 -17.25 13.26
C ALA A 353 15.33 -18.05 14.46
N GLN A 354 15.83 -17.74 15.67
CA GLN A 354 15.56 -18.49 16.90
C GLN A 354 14.28 -18.04 17.62
N SER A 355 13.93 -16.74 17.58
CA SER A 355 12.84 -16.18 18.35
C SER A 355 11.56 -15.99 17.53
N ARG A 356 10.56 -16.84 17.77
CA ARG A 356 9.22 -16.68 17.20
C ARG A 356 8.56 -15.36 17.62
N TRP A 357 8.85 -14.88 18.82
CA TRP A 357 8.31 -13.62 19.34
C TRP A 357 8.84 -12.42 18.52
N LEU A 358 10.17 -12.38 18.24
CA LEU A 358 10.76 -11.33 17.41
C LEU A 358 10.20 -11.37 15.97
N ARG A 359 10.09 -12.56 15.34
CA ARG A 359 9.46 -12.68 14.03
C ARG A 359 8.02 -12.16 14.04
N ARG A 360 7.26 -12.46 15.08
CA ARG A 360 5.87 -11.99 15.23
C ARG A 360 5.80 -10.47 15.34
N ILE A 361 6.68 -9.84 16.11
CA ILE A 361 6.74 -8.37 16.22
C ILE A 361 7.12 -7.75 14.87
N SER A 362 8.19 -8.25 14.24
CA SER A 362 8.65 -7.75 12.95
C SER A 362 7.56 -7.88 11.88
N LEU A 363 6.94 -9.05 11.78
CA LEU A 363 5.86 -9.27 10.80
C LEU A 363 4.64 -8.41 11.10
N SER A 364 4.30 -8.21 12.38
CA SER A 364 3.20 -7.33 12.78
C SER A 364 3.48 -5.86 12.42
N ALA A 365 4.70 -5.38 12.64
CA ALA A 365 5.10 -4.04 12.22
C ALA A 365 5.03 -3.87 10.70
N MET A 366 5.40 -4.91 9.94
CA MET A 366 5.31 -4.91 8.47
C MET A 366 3.86 -4.95 7.98
N THR A 367 2.98 -5.72 8.62
CA THR A 367 1.61 -5.96 8.13
C THR A 367 0.59 -4.92 8.59
N ASP A 368 0.76 -4.37 9.78
CA ASP A 368 -0.21 -3.46 10.41
C ASP A 368 0.37 -2.08 10.73
N GLY A 369 1.67 -1.91 10.56
CA GLY A 369 2.43 -0.70 10.90
C GLY A 369 3.01 -0.73 12.32
N PRO A 370 4.16 -0.06 12.55
CA PRO A 370 4.84 -0.05 13.87
C PRO A 370 4.00 0.63 14.97
N GLY A 371 3.13 1.57 14.61
CA GLY A 371 2.23 2.22 15.56
C GLY A 371 1.28 1.27 16.29
N THR A 372 0.90 0.16 15.65
CA THR A 372 0.03 -0.86 16.27
C THR A 372 0.72 -1.67 17.38
N LEU A 373 2.03 -1.65 17.45
CA LEU A 373 2.79 -2.27 18.53
C LEU A 373 2.67 -1.50 19.84
N LEU A 374 2.49 -0.18 19.75
CA LEU A 374 2.40 0.74 20.88
C LEU A 374 0.94 1.00 21.30
N SER A 375 -0.01 0.84 20.38
CA SER A 375 -1.42 1.10 20.64
C SER A 375 -2.13 -0.17 21.12
N ARG A 376 -2.75 -0.13 22.31
CA ARG A 376 -3.81 -1.08 22.74
C ARG A 376 -5.17 -0.72 22.14
N LEU A 377 -5.22 0.16 21.13
CA LEU A 377 -6.44 0.58 20.49
C LEU A 377 -7.07 -0.58 19.73
N PRO A 378 -8.41 -0.77 19.81
CA PRO A 378 -9.09 -1.79 19.01
C PRO A 378 -8.84 -1.53 17.54
N GLU A 379 -8.56 -2.61 16.81
CA GLU A 379 -8.34 -2.58 15.37
C GLU A 379 -9.51 -1.89 14.66
N TYR A 380 -9.21 -1.07 13.66
CA TYR A 380 -10.16 -0.33 12.82
C TYR A 380 -11.38 -1.20 12.39
N GLY A 381 -11.16 -2.46 12.01
CA GLY A 381 -12.22 -3.40 11.62
C GLY A 381 -13.20 -3.80 12.75
N GLN A 382 -12.82 -3.70 14.02
CA GLN A 382 -13.73 -4.05 15.14
C GLN A 382 -14.69 -2.91 15.49
N ARG A 383 -14.33 -1.66 15.25
CA ARG A 383 -15.24 -0.53 15.46
C ARG A 383 -16.34 -0.48 14.40
N ILE A 384 -16.02 -0.83 13.16
CA ILE A 384 -16.96 -0.80 12.03
C ILE A 384 -17.94 -1.98 12.09
N ALA A 385 -17.47 -3.18 12.44
CA ALA A 385 -18.37 -4.33 12.64
C ALA A 385 -19.45 -4.04 13.68
N ARG A 386 -19.14 -3.31 14.76
CA ARG A 386 -20.12 -2.88 15.76
C ARG A 386 -21.12 -1.83 15.26
N HIS A 387 -20.74 -0.97 14.31
CA HIS A 387 -21.67 0.00 13.70
C HIS A 387 -22.56 -0.64 12.63
N GLY A 388 -22.03 -1.60 11.86
CA GLY A 388 -22.80 -2.35 10.86
C GLY A 388 -23.86 -3.26 11.49
N ASP A 389 -23.58 -3.88 12.63
CA ASP A 389 -24.56 -4.71 13.35
C ASP A 389 -25.65 -3.86 14.02
N GLN A 390 -25.35 -2.65 14.47
CA GLN A 390 -26.38 -1.74 15.02
C GLN A 390 -27.34 -1.20 13.94
N GLN A 391 -26.89 -1.02 12.70
CA GLN A 391 -27.78 -0.61 11.60
C GLN A 391 -28.64 -1.76 11.06
N ARG A 392 -28.19 -3.02 11.18
CA ARG A 392 -29.00 -4.19 10.80
C ARG A 392 -30.08 -4.54 11.81
N SER A 393 -29.97 -4.11 13.05
CA SER A 393 -30.96 -4.37 14.11
C SER A 393 -32.14 -3.38 14.12
N THR A 394 -32.18 -2.39 13.25
CA THR A 394 -33.27 -1.39 13.13
C THR A 394 -34.11 -1.55 11.86
N THR A 395 -34.22 -2.75 11.30
CA THR A 395 -35.21 -3.03 10.25
C THR A 395 -36.62 -3.02 10.91
N PRO A 396 -37.56 -2.21 10.42
CA PRO A 396 -38.92 -2.18 11.00
C PRO A 396 -39.60 -3.54 10.79
N ALA A 397 -40.25 -4.03 11.81
CA ALA A 397 -41.05 -5.23 11.76
C ALA A 397 -42.16 -5.08 10.68
N GLU A 398 -42.31 -6.09 9.85
CA GLU A 398 -43.40 -6.19 8.85
C GLU A 398 -44.77 -6.06 9.56
N PRO A 399 -45.76 -5.34 8.97
CA PRO A 399 -47.09 -5.26 9.54
C PRO A 399 -47.77 -6.63 9.41
N ARG A 400 -48.24 -7.14 10.54
CA ARG A 400 -49.08 -8.35 10.64
C ARG A 400 -50.29 -8.23 9.71
N SER A 401 -50.40 -9.12 8.74
CA SER A 401 -51.61 -9.31 7.94
C SER A 401 -52.79 -9.77 8.83
N THR A 402 -53.79 -8.92 9.02
CA THR A 402 -55.07 -9.28 9.57
C THR A 402 -55.85 -10.12 8.54
N GLN A 403 -55.98 -11.40 8.83
CA GLN A 403 -56.93 -12.28 8.12
C GLN A 403 -58.36 -11.85 8.43
N PHE A 404 -59.08 -11.37 7.41
CA PHE A 404 -60.53 -11.25 7.44
C PHE A 404 -61.16 -12.63 7.18
N SER A 405 -61.80 -13.16 8.22
CA SER A 405 -62.68 -14.31 8.13
C SER A 405 -63.98 -13.94 7.40
N SER A 406 -64.21 -14.57 6.24
CA SER A 406 -65.49 -14.51 5.53
C SER A 406 -66.43 -15.55 6.12
N ALA A 407 -67.39 -15.10 6.90
CA ALA A 407 -68.58 -15.91 7.28
C ALA A 407 -69.49 -16.09 6.05
N LYS A 408 -69.73 -17.34 5.67
CA LYS A 408 -70.85 -17.75 4.79
C LYS A 408 -72.13 -17.57 5.56
N ASN A 409 -73.13 -16.89 4.99
CA ASN A 409 -74.55 -17.18 5.23
C ASN A 409 -75.19 -17.38 3.88
N GLY A 410 -75.85 -18.56 3.80
CA GLY A 410 -76.70 -18.92 2.71
C GLY A 410 -78.11 -18.39 2.91
N ALA A 411 -78.83 -18.32 1.85
CA ALA A 411 -80.21 -18.71 1.69
C ALA A 411 -80.73 -18.20 0.33
N GLU A 412 -81.38 -19.11 -0.35
CA GLU A 412 -82.27 -19.07 -1.51
C GLU A 412 -81.65 -18.92 -2.90
#